data_ced863aec3fe43566eafb98026239d5d
#
_entry.id   ced863aec3fe43566eafb98026239d5d
#
_cell.length_a   1.000
_cell.length_b   1.000
_cell.length_c   1.000
_cell.angle_alpha   90.00
_cell.angle_beta   90.00
_cell.angle_gamma   90.00
#
_symmetry.space_group_name_H-M   'P 1'
#
loop_
_entity.id
_entity.type
_entity.pdbx_description
1 polymer ?
#
loop_
_entity_poly.entity_id
_entity_poly.type
_entity_poly.pdbx_seq_one_letter_code
_entity_poly.pdbx_strand_id
1 'polypeptide(L)'
;REIPIQEMISAIQDVEKEVKHSRTIVMGDFNCSPFDVEMISKNKMNVVLFKKLINKAEIVTCNRRQYKRFYNPIIEYLTEKDESYGSYYYAGNAESLYWYCYDQLLVRKALANDIQNVYFCKRVGNTNLIKNLRPNSAISDHLPIIGVINGRT
;
A
#
# COMPACT_ATOMS: atom_id res chain seq x y z
N ARG A 1 6.42 -18.69 -0.44
CA ARG A 1 7.69 -18.31 0.21
C ARG A 1 7.67 -16.81 0.34
N GLU A 2 7.52 -16.30 1.56
CA GLU A 2 7.55 -14.86 1.81
C GLU A 2 8.94 -14.34 1.45
N ILE A 3 8.99 -13.29 0.62
CA ILE A 3 10.22 -12.58 0.32
C ILE A 3 10.50 -11.66 1.51
N PRO A 4 11.66 -11.76 2.18
CA PRO A 4 12.00 -10.84 3.25
C PRO A 4 11.94 -9.40 2.74
N ILE A 5 11.32 -8.50 3.50
CA ILE A 5 11.14 -7.09 3.12
C ILE A 5 12.49 -6.43 2.73
N GLN A 6 13.58 -6.80 3.37
CA GLN A 6 14.90 -6.26 3.03
C GLN A 6 15.39 -6.69 1.64
N GLU A 7 15.13 -7.92 1.22
CA GLU A 7 15.43 -8.38 -0.13
C GLU A 7 14.61 -7.64 -1.17
N MET A 8 13.32 -7.44 -0.90
CA MET A 8 12.44 -6.66 -1.77
C MET A 8 12.92 -5.21 -1.90
N ILE A 9 13.30 -4.55 -0.80
CA ILE A 9 13.83 -3.18 -0.84
C ILE A 9 15.12 -3.11 -1.65
N SER A 10 16.03 -4.07 -1.47
CA SER A 10 17.27 -4.13 -2.23
C SER A 10 17.00 -4.27 -3.73
N ALA A 11 16.12 -5.20 -4.10
CA ALA A 11 15.73 -5.40 -5.50
C ALA A 11 15.12 -4.14 -6.12
N ILE A 12 14.23 -3.44 -5.39
CA ILE A 12 13.65 -2.17 -5.85
C ILE A 12 14.74 -1.12 -6.08
N GLN A 13 15.69 -0.98 -5.14
CA GLN A 13 16.76 0.00 -5.25
C GLN A 13 17.71 -0.32 -6.41
N ASP A 14 17.98 -1.58 -6.69
CA ASP A 14 18.83 -2.00 -7.79
C ASP A 14 18.16 -1.72 -9.14
N VAL A 15 16.86 -2.00 -9.28
CA VAL A 15 16.08 -1.61 -10.47
C VAL A 15 16.04 -0.08 -10.62
N GLU A 16 15.80 0.69 -9.54
CA GLU A 16 15.81 2.16 -9.61
C GLU A 16 17.15 2.72 -10.09
N LYS A 17 18.27 2.09 -9.71
CA LYS A 17 19.61 2.47 -10.20
C LYS A 17 19.80 2.14 -11.66
N GLU A 18 19.39 0.95 -12.09
CA GLU A 18 19.50 0.48 -13.46
C GLU A 18 18.72 1.37 -14.43
N VAL A 19 17.43 1.65 -14.10
CA VAL A 19 16.56 2.49 -14.94
C VAL A 19 16.80 4.00 -14.75
N LYS A 20 17.66 4.40 -13.81
CA LYS A 20 18.05 5.79 -13.50
C LYS A 20 16.89 6.71 -13.16
N HIS A 21 15.81 6.19 -12.59
CA HIS A 21 14.70 6.97 -12.06
C HIS A 21 14.03 6.28 -10.88
N SER A 22 13.24 7.04 -10.11
CA SER A 22 12.46 6.54 -8.97
C SER A 22 10.95 6.77 -9.15
N ARG A 23 10.43 6.57 -10.35
CA ARG A 23 8.98 6.51 -10.61
C ARG A 23 8.50 5.09 -10.32
N THR A 24 8.55 4.72 -9.05
CA THR A 24 8.33 3.35 -8.59
C THR A 24 6.96 3.23 -7.94
N ILE A 25 6.25 2.18 -8.32
CA ILE A 25 5.02 1.70 -7.69
C ILE A 25 5.29 0.29 -7.20
N VAL A 26 4.96 0.01 -5.94
CA VAL A 26 4.93 -1.34 -5.39
C VAL A 26 3.50 -1.60 -4.94
N MET A 27 2.89 -2.68 -5.45
CA MET A 27 1.49 -2.98 -5.18
C MET A 27 1.30 -4.49 -5.01
N GLY A 28 0.51 -4.88 -4.02
CA GLY A 28 0.16 -6.27 -3.76
C GLY A 28 -0.22 -6.53 -2.32
N ASP A 29 -0.33 -7.80 -1.98
CA ASP A 29 -0.56 -8.29 -0.62
C ASP A 29 0.76 -8.32 0.15
N PHE A 30 0.84 -7.47 1.19
CA PHE A 30 2.00 -7.39 2.08
C PHE A 30 1.85 -8.26 3.32
N ASN A 31 0.69 -8.89 3.52
CA ASN A 31 0.35 -9.66 4.72
C ASN A 31 0.60 -8.90 6.04
N CYS A 32 0.57 -7.58 6.00
CA CYS A 32 0.73 -6.71 7.16
C CYS A 32 -0.08 -5.42 7.00
N SER A 33 -0.43 -4.82 8.15
CA SER A 33 -1.14 -3.55 8.20
C SER A 33 -0.23 -2.39 7.75
N PRO A 34 -0.78 -1.31 7.16
CA PRO A 34 -0.03 -0.08 6.87
C PRO A 34 0.69 0.53 8.07
N PHE A 35 0.26 0.17 9.29
CA PHE A 35 0.80 0.68 10.55
C PHE A 35 1.82 -0.26 11.20
N ASP A 36 2.02 -1.46 10.65
CA ASP A 36 2.94 -2.45 11.22
C ASP A 36 4.39 -2.02 11.07
N VAL A 37 5.23 -2.52 11.97
CA VAL A 37 6.65 -2.19 12.04
C VAL A 37 7.39 -2.50 10.74
N GLU A 38 6.93 -3.48 10.00
CA GLU A 38 7.43 -3.87 8.67
C GLU A 38 7.28 -2.74 7.66
N MET A 39 6.19 -1.99 7.75
CA MET A 39 5.87 -0.91 6.83
C MET A 39 6.49 0.42 7.27
N ILE A 40 6.40 0.78 8.56
CA ILE A 40 6.76 2.13 9.02
C ILE A 40 8.23 2.29 9.40
N SER A 41 8.96 1.21 9.72
CA SER A 41 10.36 1.31 10.14
C SER A 41 11.27 1.81 9.02
N LYS A 42 12.18 2.73 9.37
CA LYS A 42 13.09 3.39 8.42
C LYS A 42 14.00 2.40 7.68
N ASN A 43 14.45 1.37 8.36
CA ASN A 43 15.29 0.30 7.80
C ASN A 43 14.49 -0.85 7.15
N LYS A 44 13.16 -0.70 7.03
CA LYS A 44 12.25 -1.61 6.32
C LYS A 44 11.61 -0.84 5.16
N MET A 45 10.29 -0.93 4.96
CA MET A 45 9.63 -0.22 3.84
C MET A 45 9.67 1.30 3.98
N ASN A 46 9.84 1.85 5.20
CA ASN A 46 9.92 3.27 5.47
C ASN A 46 8.73 4.06 4.88
N VAL A 47 7.55 3.50 5.08
CA VAL A 47 6.30 4.07 4.56
C VAL A 47 5.87 5.27 5.39
N VAL A 48 5.40 6.32 4.71
CA VAL A 48 4.68 7.44 5.31
C VAL A 48 3.27 7.50 4.74
N LEU A 49 2.30 7.82 5.60
CA LEU A 49 0.87 7.84 5.27
C LEU A 49 0.34 9.24 4.93
N PHE A 50 1.17 10.27 5.09
CA PHE A 50 0.78 11.65 4.85
C PHE A 50 1.60 12.24 3.70
N LYS A 51 0.92 12.68 2.65
CA LYS A 51 1.54 13.28 1.45
C LYS A 51 2.51 14.43 1.77
N LYS A 52 2.22 15.22 2.80
CA LYS A 52 3.13 16.28 3.27
C LYS A 52 4.49 15.77 3.71
N LEU A 53 4.57 14.56 4.29
CA LEU A 53 5.84 14.01 4.77
C LEU A 53 6.74 13.53 3.63
N ILE A 54 6.19 12.87 2.62
CA ILE A 54 6.97 12.46 1.45
C ILE A 54 7.40 13.67 0.62
N ASN A 55 6.55 14.69 0.49
CA ASN A 55 6.88 15.93 -0.22
C ASN A 55 7.97 16.71 0.49
N LYS A 56 7.97 16.74 1.83
CA LYS A 56 9.01 17.41 2.63
C LYS A 56 10.36 16.73 2.48
N ALA A 57 10.42 15.41 2.53
CA ALA A 57 11.67 14.67 2.44
C ALA A 57 11.45 13.26 1.88
N GLU A 58 12.06 12.97 0.74
CA GLU A 58 12.09 11.62 0.16
C GLU A 58 13.05 10.69 0.90
N ILE A 59 14.14 11.25 1.42
CA ILE A 59 15.20 10.52 2.12
C ILE A 59 15.23 10.97 3.57
N VAL A 60 15.41 10.00 4.46
CA VAL A 60 15.62 10.24 5.88
C VAL A 60 16.92 9.58 6.34
N THR A 61 17.69 10.29 7.16
CA THR A 61 18.89 9.73 7.79
C THR A 61 18.56 9.18 9.17
N CYS A 62 18.97 7.95 9.43
CA CYS A 62 18.88 7.30 10.72
C CYS A 62 20.14 6.47 10.95
N ASN A 63 20.78 6.61 12.11
CA ASN A 63 22.01 5.90 12.46
C ASN A 63 23.10 6.02 11.35
N ARG A 64 23.30 7.24 10.82
CA ARG A 64 24.25 7.57 9.73
C ARG A 64 23.97 6.89 8.39
N ARG A 65 22.81 6.22 8.22
CA ARG A 65 22.38 5.60 6.97
C ARG A 65 21.19 6.35 6.40
N GLN A 66 21.11 6.41 5.07
CA GLN A 66 20.03 7.04 4.34
C GLN A 66 19.01 5.98 3.91
N TYR A 67 17.71 6.32 4.07
CA TYR A 67 16.61 5.45 3.71
C TYR A 67 15.61 6.24 2.87
N LYS A 68 15.28 5.73 1.68
CA LYS A 68 14.23 6.27 0.82
C LYS A 68 12.86 5.90 1.37
N ARG A 69 11.95 6.85 1.34
CA ARG A 69 10.55 6.67 1.76
C ARG A 69 9.68 6.18 0.63
N PHE A 70 8.63 5.45 1.01
CA PHE A 70 7.44 5.29 0.22
C PHE A 70 6.28 6.11 0.81
N TYR A 71 5.36 6.53 -0.03
CA TYR A 71 4.07 7.07 0.35
C TYR A 71 3.00 6.00 0.11
N ASN A 72 2.15 5.77 1.12
CA ASN A 72 0.97 4.93 1.01
C ASN A 72 -0.27 5.83 1.14
N PRO A 73 -1.06 6.00 0.09
CA PRO A 73 -2.25 6.84 0.09
C PRO A 73 -3.45 6.23 0.82
N ILE A 74 -3.34 5.02 1.39
CA ILE A 74 -4.45 4.27 1.98
C ILE A 74 -5.18 5.05 3.07
N ILE A 75 -4.48 5.96 3.78
CA ILE A 75 -5.11 6.76 4.83
C ILE A 75 -6.18 7.71 4.25
N GLU A 76 -5.97 8.21 3.03
CA GLU A 76 -6.95 9.06 2.35
C GLU A 76 -8.21 8.25 2.03
N TYR A 77 -8.04 6.99 1.61
CA TYR A 77 -9.14 6.06 1.38
C TYR A 77 -9.90 5.74 2.68
N LEU A 78 -9.21 5.47 3.78
CA LEU A 78 -9.84 5.11 5.07
C LEU A 78 -10.64 6.26 5.69
N THR A 79 -10.43 7.51 5.26
CA THR A 79 -11.13 8.69 5.74
C THR A 79 -12.36 9.06 4.92
N GLU A 80 -12.59 8.41 3.79
CA GLU A 80 -13.80 8.61 2.98
C GLU A 80 -15.03 8.02 3.69
N LYS A 81 -16.16 8.77 3.62
CA LYS A 81 -17.38 8.49 4.40
C LYS A 81 -18.18 7.26 3.98
N ASP A 82 -17.92 6.71 2.80
CA ASP A 82 -18.65 5.56 2.27
C ASP A 82 -17.95 4.26 2.62
N GLU A 83 -18.56 3.48 3.54
CA GLU A 83 -18.29 2.07 3.87
C GLU A 83 -16.94 1.55 3.36
N SER A 84 -15.84 2.09 3.93
CA SER A 84 -14.49 1.68 3.58
C SER A 84 -14.20 0.32 4.18
N TYR A 85 -14.14 -0.70 3.35
CA TYR A 85 -13.67 -2.02 3.75
C TYR A 85 -12.15 -2.09 3.55
N GLY A 86 -11.49 -3.00 4.25
CA GLY A 86 -10.14 -3.40 3.90
C GLY A 86 -10.12 -4.28 2.65
N SER A 87 -8.96 -4.87 2.36
CA SER A 87 -8.84 -5.87 1.29
C SER A 87 -9.18 -7.28 1.77
N TYR A 88 -8.97 -7.58 3.04
CA TYR A 88 -9.10 -8.89 3.63
C TYR A 88 -9.99 -8.86 4.87
N TYR A 89 -10.83 -9.89 5.05
CA TYR A 89 -11.72 -10.02 6.21
C TYR A 89 -11.35 -11.24 7.04
N TYR A 90 -11.12 -11.02 8.34
CA TYR A 90 -10.88 -12.09 9.31
C TYR A 90 -11.57 -11.80 10.65
N ALA A 91 -12.30 -12.77 11.16
CA ALA A 91 -13.07 -12.68 12.41
C ALA A 91 -12.73 -13.80 13.40
N GLY A 92 -11.61 -14.50 13.19
CA GLY A 92 -11.29 -15.71 13.95
C GLY A 92 -10.71 -15.51 15.34
N ASN A 93 -10.30 -14.29 15.71
CA ASN A 93 -9.68 -13.96 17.00
C ASN A 93 -10.56 -13.02 17.81
N ALA A 94 -10.43 -13.07 19.14
CA ALA A 94 -11.12 -12.18 20.07
C ALA A 94 -10.75 -10.69 19.85
N GLU A 95 -9.57 -10.41 19.31
CA GLU A 95 -9.02 -9.07 19.05
C GLU A 95 -8.96 -8.78 17.54
N SER A 96 -10.03 -9.11 16.80
CA SER A 96 -10.08 -8.89 15.35
C SER A 96 -10.55 -7.48 15.01
N LEU A 97 -9.89 -6.84 14.06
CA LEU A 97 -10.37 -5.62 13.40
C LEU A 97 -11.44 -5.92 12.35
N TYR A 98 -11.71 -7.20 12.08
CA TYR A 98 -12.56 -7.73 11.01
C TYR A 98 -12.03 -7.45 9.60
N TRP A 99 -11.79 -6.19 9.23
CA TRP A 99 -11.24 -5.80 7.95
C TRP A 99 -9.80 -5.32 8.07
N TYR A 100 -8.93 -5.82 7.21
CA TYR A 100 -7.50 -5.53 7.16
C TYR A 100 -7.11 -4.98 5.79
N CYS A 101 -6.21 -4.01 5.75
CA CYS A 101 -5.64 -3.44 4.54
C CYS A 101 -4.30 -4.12 4.23
N TYR A 102 -4.32 -5.40 3.90
CA TYR A 102 -3.10 -6.17 3.57
C TYR A 102 -2.62 -5.89 2.15
N ASP A 103 -3.55 -5.68 1.22
CA ASP A 103 -3.20 -5.21 -0.11
C ASP A 103 -2.98 -3.70 -0.06
N GLN A 104 -1.79 -3.27 -0.48
CA GLN A 104 -1.38 -1.88 -0.40
C GLN A 104 -0.78 -1.41 -1.72
N LEU A 105 -0.82 -0.10 -1.93
CA LEU A 105 -0.18 0.59 -3.04
C LEU A 105 0.81 1.60 -2.45
N LEU A 106 2.08 1.44 -2.78
CA LEU A 106 3.17 2.28 -2.31
C LEU A 106 3.81 2.98 -3.50
N VAL A 107 4.10 4.26 -3.37
CA VAL A 107 4.76 5.02 -4.43
C VAL A 107 5.94 5.82 -3.90
N ARG A 108 6.95 6.05 -4.75
CA ARG A 108 8.00 7.02 -4.47
C ARG A 108 7.47 8.45 -4.61
N LYS A 109 8.22 9.41 -4.04
CA LYS A 109 7.91 10.84 -4.10
C LYS A 109 7.59 11.32 -5.51
N ALA A 110 8.31 10.83 -6.53
CA ALA A 110 8.12 11.21 -7.93
C ALA A 110 6.69 11.02 -8.44
N LEU A 111 5.92 10.10 -7.83
CA LEU A 111 4.53 9.80 -8.19
C LEU A 111 3.50 10.22 -7.13
N ALA A 112 3.94 10.64 -5.95
CA ALA A 112 3.04 10.90 -4.82
C ALA A 112 1.97 11.95 -5.12
N ASN A 113 2.31 12.98 -5.92
CA ASN A 113 1.36 14.03 -6.31
C ASN A 113 0.51 13.65 -7.53
N ASP A 114 0.87 12.60 -8.25
CA ASP A 114 0.13 12.11 -9.41
C ASP A 114 -0.98 11.12 -9.00
N ILE A 115 -0.97 10.60 -7.77
CA ILE A 115 -2.03 9.75 -7.23
C ILE A 115 -3.32 10.59 -7.07
N GLN A 116 -4.36 10.17 -7.76
CA GLN A 116 -5.69 10.77 -7.68
C GLN A 116 -6.59 10.03 -6.71
N ASN A 117 -6.56 8.70 -6.75
CA ASN A 117 -7.40 7.86 -5.90
C ASN A 117 -6.78 6.49 -5.67
N VAL A 118 -7.11 5.89 -4.53
CA VAL A 118 -6.83 4.48 -4.21
C VAL A 118 -8.06 3.92 -3.51
N TYR A 119 -8.52 2.75 -3.95
CA TYR A 119 -9.69 2.11 -3.36
C TYR A 119 -9.66 0.59 -3.54
N PHE A 120 -10.44 -0.12 -2.73
CA PHE A 120 -10.69 -1.53 -2.90
C PHE A 120 -11.92 -1.75 -3.79
N CYS A 121 -11.74 -2.54 -4.84
CA CYS A 121 -12.80 -2.80 -5.81
C CYS A 121 -13.86 -3.72 -5.20
N LYS A 122 -15.09 -3.23 -5.07
CA LYS A 122 -16.22 -3.99 -4.51
C LYS A 122 -17.07 -4.68 -5.58
N ARG A 123 -16.93 -4.27 -6.84
CA ARG A 123 -17.74 -4.76 -7.96
C ARG A 123 -17.00 -4.68 -9.29
N VAL A 124 -17.14 -5.71 -10.11
CA VAL A 124 -16.64 -5.75 -11.49
C VAL A 124 -17.81 -6.09 -12.42
N GLY A 125 -18.20 -5.14 -13.26
CA GLY A 125 -19.39 -5.28 -14.10
C GLY A 125 -20.64 -5.56 -13.25
N ASN A 126 -21.30 -6.67 -13.50
CA ASN A 126 -22.47 -7.11 -12.73
C ASN A 126 -22.11 -8.01 -11.52
N THR A 127 -20.85 -8.32 -11.32
CA THR A 127 -20.39 -9.22 -10.27
C THR A 127 -20.03 -8.45 -9.02
N ASN A 128 -20.71 -8.70 -7.91
CA ASN A 128 -20.36 -8.14 -6.61
C ASN A 128 -19.25 -8.99 -5.96
N LEU A 129 -18.14 -8.35 -5.59
CA LEU A 129 -17.02 -8.99 -4.90
C LEU A 129 -17.20 -9.07 -3.38
N ILE A 130 -18.28 -8.49 -2.86
CA ILE A 130 -18.68 -8.56 -1.44
C ILE A 130 -19.97 -9.38 -1.34
N LYS A 131 -19.98 -10.31 -0.38
CA LYS A 131 -21.14 -11.10 0.00
C LYS A 131 -21.20 -11.21 1.52
N ASN A 132 -22.33 -10.87 2.12
CA ASN A 132 -22.55 -10.90 3.58
C ASN A 132 -21.47 -10.11 4.35
N LEU A 133 -21.17 -8.88 3.91
CA LEU A 133 -20.16 -7.99 4.48
C LEU A 133 -18.74 -8.59 4.53
N ARG A 134 -18.39 -9.47 3.60
CA ARG A 134 -17.08 -10.11 3.47
C ARG A 134 -16.70 -10.21 2.00
N PRO A 135 -15.42 -10.39 1.65
CA PRO A 135 -15.06 -10.79 0.29
C PRO A 135 -15.81 -12.06 -0.10
N ASN A 136 -16.25 -12.13 -1.35
CA ASN A 136 -16.93 -13.30 -1.88
C ASN A 136 -15.90 -14.43 -2.12
N SER A 137 -15.73 -15.31 -1.17
CA SER A 137 -14.75 -16.41 -1.19
C SER A 137 -14.89 -17.38 -2.36
N ALA A 138 -16.03 -17.37 -3.05
CA ALA A 138 -16.17 -18.13 -4.31
C ALA A 138 -15.38 -17.49 -5.46
N ILE A 139 -14.92 -16.24 -5.32
CA ILE A 139 -14.13 -15.51 -6.29
C ILE A 139 -12.72 -15.29 -5.74
N SER A 140 -12.61 -14.64 -4.57
CA SER A 140 -11.35 -14.37 -3.86
C SER A 140 -11.67 -14.07 -2.40
N ASP A 141 -10.75 -14.34 -1.50
CA ASP A 141 -10.78 -13.92 -0.09
C ASP A 141 -10.21 -12.50 0.10
N HIS A 142 -9.63 -11.90 -0.94
CA HIS A 142 -9.19 -10.51 -0.98
C HIS A 142 -9.98 -9.67 -1.98
N LEU A 143 -10.15 -8.39 -1.68
CA LEU A 143 -10.64 -7.38 -2.63
C LEU A 143 -9.46 -6.78 -3.40
N PRO A 144 -9.56 -6.62 -4.73
CA PRO A 144 -8.50 -5.97 -5.51
C PRO A 144 -8.32 -4.51 -5.09
N ILE A 145 -7.07 -4.10 -4.93
CA ILE A 145 -6.71 -2.68 -4.77
C ILE A 145 -6.56 -2.03 -6.14
N ILE A 146 -7.10 -0.84 -6.29
CA ILE A 146 -7.04 -0.03 -7.52
C ILE A 146 -6.37 1.30 -7.19
N GLY A 147 -5.37 1.68 -7.98
CA GLY A 147 -4.75 3.01 -7.94
C GLY A 147 -5.03 3.78 -9.22
N VAL A 148 -5.49 5.02 -9.10
CA VAL A 148 -5.69 5.95 -10.21
C VAL A 148 -4.58 6.98 -10.18
N ILE A 149 -3.80 7.04 -11.26
CA ILE A 149 -2.61 7.89 -11.37
C ILE A 149 -2.74 8.77 -12.61
N ASN A 150 -2.46 10.06 -12.48
CA ASN A 150 -2.38 10.97 -13.62
C ASN A 150 -1.21 10.60 -14.53
N GLY A 151 -1.49 10.32 -15.79
CA GLY A 151 -0.46 10.26 -16.83
C GLY A 151 0.11 11.66 -17.08
N ARG A 152 1.42 11.82 -16.95
CA ARG A 152 2.08 13.00 -17.51
C ARG A 152 2.32 12.73 -18.99
N THR A 153 1.61 13.44 -19.83
CA THR A 153 1.92 13.53 -21.26
C THR A 153 3.20 14.31 -21.50
#